data_3de5a15eda37f5c127020a72eec54ffd
#
_entry.id   3de5a15eda37f5c127020a72eec54ffd
#
_cell.length_a   1.000
_cell.length_b   1.000
_cell.length_c   1.000
_cell.angle_alpha   90.00
_cell.angle_beta   90.00
_cell.angle_gamma   90.00
#
_symmetry.space_group_name_H-M   'P 1'
#
loop_
_entity.id
_entity.type
_entity.pdbx_description
1 polymer ?
#
loop_
_entity_poly.entity_id
_entity_poly.type
_entity_poly.pdbx_seq_one_letter_code
_entity_poly.pdbx_strand_id
1 'polypeptide(L)'
;MEWIDSHCHLDGYLNQGVLPDIINRAQASGVHQMITIGTDLKDWEVNYNLATKKPNHIAYTVGLHPCYVTENWGIAVDQLEAYFRRPKRPVALGEIGLDYFHLPKNSEKAIAIMSYQKSAFEAQLKIAKKQNCPIVIHSRNAFEDTLSIIDASGVDWGKVVVHCFSYSAEQIKLLNRRGGRASFTGIITYKNAPNVQKALIEQGIDFLMIETDCPYLSPEPHRGKKNEPAYVANIGLKCAELFSIEPEILAEKIAKNTRMFFGLKGPN
;
A
#
# COMPACT_ATOMS: atom_id res chain seq x y z
N MET A 1 -0.52 4.47 -22.51
CA MET A 1 -0.67 3.60 -21.31
C MET A 1 -1.10 4.44 -20.13
N GLU A 2 -1.97 3.91 -19.28
CA GLU A 2 -2.39 4.57 -18.03
C GLU A 2 -1.98 3.71 -16.84
N TRP A 3 -1.20 4.30 -15.92
CA TRP A 3 -0.76 3.67 -14.70
C TRP A 3 -1.40 4.31 -13.48
N ILE A 4 -1.57 3.53 -12.42
CA ILE A 4 -1.97 3.98 -11.10
C ILE A 4 -0.91 3.52 -10.11
N ASP A 5 -0.39 4.46 -9.32
CA ASP A 5 0.48 4.12 -8.19
C ASP A 5 -0.41 3.85 -6.97
N SER A 6 -0.56 2.58 -6.60
CA SER A 6 -1.48 2.17 -5.55
C SER A 6 -0.97 2.43 -4.12
N HIS A 7 0.31 2.84 -3.96
CA HIS A 7 0.90 3.12 -2.66
C HIS A 7 2.14 4.00 -2.79
N CYS A 8 2.04 5.25 -2.32
CA CYS A 8 3.14 6.21 -2.31
C CYS A 8 3.05 7.15 -1.10
N HIS A 9 4.18 7.76 -0.68
CA HIS A 9 4.23 8.74 0.41
C HIS A 9 4.55 10.12 -0.13
N LEU A 10 3.52 10.94 -0.38
CA LEU A 10 3.66 12.25 -1.02
C LEU A 10 3.96 13.38 -0.06
N ASP A 11 3.69 13.22 1.23
CA ASP A 11 3.93 14.20 2.29
C ASP A 11 5.39 14.65 2.37
N GLY A 12 6.34 13.71 2.25
CA GLY A 12 7.76 13.99 2.26
C GLY A 12 8.21 14.88 1.11
N TYR A 13 7.63 14.75 -0.09
CA TYR A 13 7.93 15.62 -1.24
C TYR A 13 7.28 16.99 -1.09
N LEU A 14 6.10 17.07 -0.46
CA LEU A 14 5.46 18.34 -0.14
C LEU A 14 6.34 19.16 0.81
N ASN A 15 6.82 18.53 1.88
CA ASN A 15 7.67 19.18 2.88
C ASN A 15 9.01 19.68 2.30
N GLN A 16 9.50 19.04 1.23
CA GLN A 16 10.69 19.46 0.48
C GLN A 16 10.39 20.53 -0.59
N GLY A 17 9.13 20.88 -0.83
CA GLY A 17 8.72 21.84 -1.85
C GLY A 17 8.79 21.33 -3.29
N VAL A 18 9.06 20.04 -3.52
CA VAL A 18 9.27 19.45 -4.86
C VAL A 18 8.07 18.68 -5.40
N LEU A 19 6.98 18.59 -4.64
CA LEU A 19 5.80 17.80 -5.02
C LEU A 19 5.19 18.19 -6.39
N PRO A 20 5.12 19.48 -6.80
CA PRO A 20 4.60 19.82 -8.12
C PRO A 20 5.39 19.16 -9.26
N ASP A 21 6.71 19.16 -9.17
CA ASP A 21 7.58 18.56 -10.18
C ASP A 21 7.46 17.02 -10.20
N ILE A 22 7.33 16.40 -9.02
CA ILE A 22 7.06 14.97 -8.87
C ILE A 22 5.75 14.58 -9.59
N ILE A 23 4.68 15.35 -9.38
CA ILE A 23 3.39 15.10 -10.02
C ILE A 23 3.48 15.30 -11.55
N ASN A 24 4.16 16.32 -12.00
CA ASN A 24 4.35 16.58 -13.43
C ASN A 24 5.09 15.42 -14.11
N ARG A 25 6.17 14.89 -13.49
CA ARG A 25 6.88 13.72 -14.01
C ARG A 25 6.04 12.46 -13.99
N ALA A 26 5.24 12.25 -12.96
CA ALA A 26 4.30 11.14 -12.88
C ALA A 26 3.32 11.18 -14.06
N GLN A 27 2.69 12.32 -14.30
CA GLN A 27 1.75 12.51 -15.42
C GLN A 27 2.43 12.32 -16.78
N ALA A 28 3.64 12.85 -16.98
CA ALA A 28 4.42 12.65 -18.20
C ALA A 28 4.76 11.17 -18.46
N SER A 29 4.85 10.36 -17.40
CA SER A 29 5.09 8.91 -17.46
C SER A 29 3.79 8.08 -17.56
N GLY A 30 2.63 8.73 -17.71
CA GLY A 30 1.34 8.06 -17.81
C GLY A 30 0.73 7.66 -16.47
N VAL A 31 1.25 8.18 -15.35
CA VAL A 31 0.67 7.93 -14.01
C VAL A 31 -0.39 8.99 -13.72
N HIS A 32 -1.65 8.61 -13.86
CA HIS A 32 -2.77 9.55 -13.75
C HIS A 32 -3.42 9.59 -12.36
N GLN A 33 -3.29 8.51 -11.59
CA GLN A 33 -3.82 8.43 -10.24
C GLN A 33 -2.76 7.88 -9.28
N MET A 34 -2.74 8.42 -8.06
CA MET A 34 -1.84 8.02 -6.99
C MET A 34 -2.63 7.91 -5.68
N ILE A 35 -2.30 6.91 -4.85
CA ILE A 35 -2.86 6.77 -3.51
C ILE A 35 -1.77 7.13 -2.51
N THR A 36 -1.91 8.28 -1.86
CA THR A 36 -0.98 8.70 -0.80
C THR A 36 -1.39 8.07 0.52
N ILE A 37 -0.44 7.46 1.19
CA ILE A 37 -0.66 6.55 2.32
C ILE A 37 -0.49 7.28 3.65
N GLY A 38 -1.49 7.12 4.52
CA GLY A 38 -1.43 7.60 5.89
C GLY A 38 -0.74 6.59 6.79
N THR A 39 0.23 7.06 7.58
CA THR A 39 1.03 6.22 8.48
C THR A 39 0.93 6.65 9.94
N ASP A 40 0.71 7.94 10.20
CA ASP A 40 0.46 8.48 11.55
C ASP A 40 -0.38 9.77 11.48
N LEU A 41 -0.72 10.31 12.66
CA LEU A 41 -1.50 11.55 12.79
C LEU A 41 -0.92 12.75 12.03
N LYS A 42 0.41 12.78 11.81
CA LYS A 42 1.09 13.93 11.20
C LYS A 42 0.84 13.99 9.70
N ASP A 43 0.76 12.85 9.04
CA ASP A 43 0.58 12.78 7.60
C ASP A 43 -0.89 12.72 7.16
N TRP A 44 -1.83 12.25 8.02
CA TRP A 44 -3.24 12.12 7.62
C TRP A 44 -3.88 13.43 7.16
N GLU A 45 -3.60 14.53 7.87
CA GLU A 45 -4.13 15.84 7.48
C GLU A 45 -3.49 16.37 6.19
N VAL A 46 -2.20 16.12 6.01
CA VAL A 46 -1.48 16.46 4.78
C VAL A 46 -2.09 15.70 3.60
N ASN A 47 -2.28 14.39 3.74
CA ASN A 47 -2.83 13.53 2.71
C ASN A 47 -4.29 13.87 2.36
N TYR A 48 -5.12 14.17 3.36
CA TYR A 48 -6.47 14.70 3.16
C TYR A 48 -6.46 15.97 2.31
N ASN A 49 -5.60 16.92 2.65
CA ASN A 49 -5.48 18.19 1.93
C ASN A 49 -5.01 18.00 0.49
N LEU A 50 -4.04 17.11 0.24
CA LEU A 50 -3.58 16.77 -1.11
C LEU A 50 -4.72 16.17 -1.95
N ALA A 51 -5.43 15.18 -1.40
CA ALA A 51 -6.55 14.54 -2.08
C ALA A 51 -7.74 15.49 -2.33
N THR A 52 -7.95 16.47 -1.45
CA THR A 52 -9.00 17.48 -1.63
C THR A 52 -8.63 18.49 -2.72
N LYS A 53 -7.35 18.88 -2.80
CA LYS A 53 -6.86 19.84 -3.82
C LYS A 53 -6.75 19.22 -5.22
N LYS A 54 -6.51 17.91 -5.32
CA LYS A 54 -6.32 17.19 -6.59
C LYS A 54 -7.21 15.93 -6.65
N PRO A 55 -8.54 16.06 -6.58
CA PRO A 55 -9.47 14.96 -6.32
C PRO A 55 -9.52 13.89 -7.41
N ASN A 56 -9.11 14.23 -8.65
CA ASN A 56 -9.09 13.28 -9.77
C ASN A 56 -7.73 12.55 -9.91
N HIS A 57 -6.69 13.04 -9.22
CA HIS A 57 -5.32 12.51 -9.34
C HIS A 57 -4.82 11.88 -8.05
N ILE A 58 -5.28 12.36 -6.89
CA ILE A 58 -4.80 11.88 -5.60
C ILE A 58 -5.98 11.38 -4.77
N ALA A 59 -5.88 10.14 -4.36
CA ALA A 59 -6.66 9.55 -3.28
C ALA A 59 -5.77 9.37 -2.04
N TYR A 60 -6.36 9.12 -0.88
CA TYR A 60 -5.58 8.96 0.35
C TYR A 60 -6.15 7.87 1.25
N THR A 61 -5.31 7.37 2.13
CA THR A 61 -5.66 6.45 3.21
C THR A 61 -5.37 7.08 4.58
N VAL A 62 -5.88 6.47 5.62
CA VAL A 62 -5.53 6.78 7.02
C VAL A 62 -5.32 5.48 7.77
N GLY A 63 -4.25 5.41 8.57
CA GLY A 63 -3.92 4.24 9.38
C GLY A 63 -2.70 4.54 10.27
N LEU A 64 -2.60 3.83 11.39
CA LEU A 64 -1.43 3.86 12.24
C LEU A 64 -0.51 2.70 11.87
N HIS A 65 0.59 3.03 11.20
CA HIS A 65 1.60 2.07 10.76
C HIS A 65 2.31 1.42 11.96
N PRO A 66 2.62 0.11 11.92
CA PRO A 66 3.21 -0.61 13.04
C PRO A 66 4.51 0.00 13.60
N CYS A 67 5.33 0.63 12.75
CA CYS A 67 6.56 1.32 13.21
C CYS A 67 6.29 2.58 14.06
N TYR A 68 5.08 3.13 14.03
CA TYR A 68 4.67 4.29 14.85
C TYR A 68 3.81 3.91 16.05
N VAL A 69 3.57 2.61 16.25
CA VAL A 69 2.82 2.11 17.40
C VAL A 69 3.68 2.20 18.66
N THR A 70 3.13 2.85 19.69
CA THR A 70 3.68 2.98 21.03
C THR A 70 2.66 2.50 22.07
N GLU A 71 2.97 2.56 23.34
CA GLU A 71 2.01 2.26 24.43
C GLU A 71 0.73 3.12 24.35
N ASN A 72 0.81 4.33 23.78
CA ASN A 72 -0.28 5.28 23.64
C ASN A 72 -1.00 5.21 22.27
N TRP A 73 -0.87 4.10 21.55
CA TRP A 73 -1.43 3.95 20.20
C TRP A 73 -2.93 4.27 20.08
N GLY A 74 -3.69 4.08 21.16
CA GLY A 74 -5.13 4.36 21.20
C GLY A 74 -5.46 5.81 20.84
N ILE A 75 -4.61 6.79 21.22
CA ILE A 75 -4.81 8.22 20.93
C ILE A 75 -4.95 8.46 19.41
N ALA A 76 -4.13 7.79 18.60
CA ALA A 76 -4.20 7.91 17.15
C ALA A 76 -5.39 7.13 16.59
N VAL A 77 -5.58 5.89 17.03
CA VAL A 77 -6.65 5.00 16.53
C VAL A 77 -8.04 5.59 16.76
N ASP A 78 -8.28 6.24 17.90
CA ASP A 78 -9.56 6.90 18.22
C ASP A 78 -9.94 8.03 17.26
N GLN A 79 -8.97 8.60 16.54
CA GLN A 79 -9.20 9.68 15.58
C GLN A 79 -9.54 9.19 14.16
N LEU A 80 -9.28 7.92 13.84
CA LEU A 80 -9.44 7.38 12.48
C LEU A 80 -10.87 7.52 11.94
N GLU A 81 -11.89 7.21 12.76
CA GLU A 81 -13.28 7.27 12.32
C GLU A 81 -13.71 8.69 11.89
N ALA A 82 -13.08 9.74 12.45
CA ALA A 82 -13.41 11.11 12.09
C ALA A 82 -13.10 11.42 10.61
N TYR A 83 -12.04 10.82 10.07
CA TYR A 83 -11.68 10.98 8.65
C TYR A 83 -12.71 10.37 7.70
N PHE A 84 -13.35 9.26 8.09
CA PHE A 84 -14.42 8.63 7.29
C PHE A 84 -15.73 9.45 7.28
N ARG A 85 -15.87 10.47 8.14
CA ARG A 85 -16.99 11.42 8.15
C ARG A 85 -16.72 12.71 7.39
N ARG A 86 -15.49 12.92 6.91
CA ARG A 86 -15.10 14.12 6.13
C ARG A 86 -15.70 14.09 4.71
N PRO A 87 -15.90 15.27 4.08
CA PRO A 87 -16.42 15.36 2.70
C PRO A 87 -15.62 14.54 1.69
N LYS A 88 -14.29 14.58 1.76
CA LYS A 88 -13.40 13.67 1.01
C LYS A 88 -13.03 12.51 1.94
N ARG A 89 -13.67 11.36 1.74
CA ARG A 89 -13.38 10.16 2.55
C ARG A 89 -12.06 9.52 2.11
N PRO A 90 -11.31 8.89 3.02
CA PRO A 90 -10.20 8.01 2.64
C PRO A 90 -10.74 6.84 1.82
N VAL A 91 -9.95 6.36 0.85
CA VAL A 91 -10.31 5.22 -0.02
C VAL A 91 -10.05 3.87 0.65
N ALA A 92 -9.25 3.85 1.71
CA ALA A 92 -8.94 2.67 2.50
C ALA A 92 -8.56 3.06 3.93
N LEU A 93 -8.63 2.09 4.85
CA LEU A 93 -7.96 2.15 6.13
C LEU A 93 -6.58 1.48 5.96
N GLY A 94 -5.54 2.22 6.19
CA GLY A 94 -4.15 1.80 5.99
C GLY A 94 -3.21 3.01 5.90
N GLU A 95 -1.96 2.79 6.18
CA GLU A 95 -1.25 1.54 6.32
C GLU A 95 -1.32 1.02 7.75
N ILE A 96 -1.71 -0.24 7.94
CA ILE A 96 -1.83 -0.89 9.25
C ILE A 96 -1.24 -2.30 9.20
N GLY A 97 -0.94 -2.90 10.31
CA GLY A 97 -0.44 -4.27 10.34
C GLY A 97 0.67 -4.51 11.34
N LEU A 98 1.67 -5.32 10.95
CA LEU A 98 2.74 -5.78 11.83
C LEU A 98 4.12 -5.64 11.18
N ASP A 99 5.10 -5.16 11.95
CA ASP A 99 6.51 -5.12 11.55
C ASP A 99 7.39 -5.68 12.66
N TYR A 100 7.90 -6.90 12.44
CA TYR A 100 8.83 -7.54 13.37
C TYR A 100 10.30 -7.38 12.98
N PHE A 101 10.55 -6.78 11.81
CA PHE A 101 11.89 -6.51 11.35
C PHE A 101 12.54 -5.32 12.08
N HIS A 102 11.75 -4.28 12.37
CA HIS A 102 12.24 -3.06 13.01
C HIS A 102 12.12 -3.08 14.55
N LEU A 103 11.85 -4.23 15.14
CA LEU A 103 11.80 -4.36 16.59
C LEU A 103 13.16 -4.05 17.24
N PRO A 104 13.17 -3.48 18.46
CA PRO A 104 14.40 -3.23 19.17
C PRO A 104 15.10 -4.54 19.55
N LYS A 105 16.43 -4.51 19.67
CA LYS A 105 17.23 -5.69 20.06
C LYS A 105 16.96 -6.17 21.49
N ASN A 106 16.46 -5.27 22.36
CA ASN A 106 16.07 -5.65 23.73
C ASN A 106 14.80 -6.50 23.68
N SER A 107 14.86 -7.74 24.18
CA SER A 107 13.77 -8.72 24.08
C SER A 107 12.49 -8.31 24.82
N GLU A 108 12.58 -7.69 25.99
CA GLU A 108 11.41 -7.24 26.76
C GLU A 108 10.67 -6.10 26.04
N LYS A 109 11.43 -5.12 25.53
CA LYS A 109 10.87 -4.03 24.73
C LYS A 109 10.27 -4.54 23.42
N ALA A 110 10.93 -5.49 22.77
CA ALA A 110 10.41 -6.11 21.54
C ALA A 110 9.06 -6.80 21.79
N ILE A 111 8.95 -7.60 22.86
CA ILE A 111 7.71 -8.29 23.24
C ILE A 111 6.59 -7.27 23.52
N ALA A 112 6.88 -6.19 24.25
CA ALA A 112 5.91 -5.14 24.53
C ALA A 112 5.41 -4.46 23.24
N ILE A 113 6.34 -4.08 22.34
CA ILE A 113 5.99 -3.44 21.07
C ILE A 113 5.20 -4.40 20.16
N MET A 114 5.55 -5.68 20.09
CA MET A 114 4.76 -6.68 19.35
C MET A 114 3.33 -6.76 19.89
N SER A 115 3.15 -6.75 21.20
CA SER A 115 1.83 -6.74 21.84
C SER A 115 1.04 -5.47 21.48
N TYR A 116 1.68 -4.30 21.51
CA TYR A 116 1.03 -3.04 21.11
C TYR A 116 0.66 -3.05 19.63
N GLN A 117 1.54 -3.52 18.74
CA GLN A 117 1.24 -3.64 17.31
C GLN A 117 0.03 -4.55 17.06
N LYS A 118 -0.04 -5.73 17.69
CA LYS A 118 -1.18 -6.64 17.58
C LYS A 118 -2.49 -5.97 18.04
N SER A 119 -2.47 -5.34 19.22
CA SER A 119 -3.66 -4.66 19.76
C SER A 119 -4.12 -3.48 18.88
N ALA A 120 -3.17 -2.66 18.41
CA ALA A 120 -3.48 -1.55 17.50
C ALA A 120 -4.01 -2.05 16.15
N PHE A 121 -3.46 -3.14 15.63
CA PHE A 121 -3.92 -3.76 14.39
C PHE A 121 -5.36 -4.29 14.52
N GLU A 122 -5.66 -5.05 15.58
CA GLU A 122 -7.00 -5.56 15.86
C GLU A 122 -8.03 -4.42 16.02
N ALA A 123 -7.66 -3.34 16.73
CA ALA A 123 -8.53 -2.18 16.89
C ALA A 123 -8.83 -1.50 15.55
N GLN A 124 -7.84 -1.35 14.69
CA GLN A 124 -7.99 -0.75 13.37
C GLN A 124 -8.79 -1.64 12.42
N LEU A 125 -8.64 -2.97 12.48
CA LEU A 125 -9.48 -3.91 11.71
C LEU A 125 -10.96 -3.81 12.11
N LYS A 126 -11.28 -3.60 13.40
CA LYS A 126 -12.65 -3.34 13.85
C LYS A 126 -13.24 -2.09 13.22
N ILE A 127 -12.44 -1.02 13.10
CA ILE A 127 -12.84 0.21 12.42
C ILE A 127 -13.07 -0.06 10.92
N ALA A 128 -12.12 -0.74 10.25
CA ALA A 128 -12.25 -1.08 8.84
C ALA A 128 -13.51 -1.89 8.54
N LYS A 129 -13.82 -2.88 9.39
CA LYS A 129 -15.05 -3.68 9.31
C LYS A 129 -16.30 -2.82 9.44
N LYS A 130 -16.34 -1.91 10.43
CA LYS A 130 -17.44 -0.96 10.63
C LYS A 130 -17.62 -0.01 9.45
N GLN A 131 -16.51 0.50 8.88
CA GLN A 131 -16.53 1.38 7.72
C GLN A 131 -16.76 0.66 6.40
N ASN A 132 -16.67 -0.67 6.40
CA ASN A 132 -16.79 -1.54 5.22
C ASN A 132 -15.87 -1.10 4.06
N CYS A 133 -14.65 -0.67 4.37
CA CYS A 133 -13.69 -0.08 3.44
C CYS A 133 -12.57 -1.06 3.07
N PRO A 134 -11.83 -0.82 1.95
CA PRO A 134 -10.58 -1.48 1.67
C PRO A 134 -9.55 -1.30 2.80
N ILE A 135 -8.60 -2.25 2.89
CA ILE A 135 -7.58 -2.30 3.95
C ILE A 135 -6.21 -2.49 3.30
N VAL A 136 -5.27 -1.60 3.59
CA VAL A 136 -3.87 -1.69 3.14
C VAL A 136 -3.02 -2.19 4.30
N ILE A 137 -2.43 -3.37 4.11
CA ILE A 137 -1.69 -4.10 5.15
C ILE A 137 -0.20 -4.02 4.92
N HIS A 138 0.52 -3.56 5.96
CA HIS A 138 1.94 -3.77 6.14
C HIS A 138 2.20 -5.09 6.85
N SER A 139 3.06 -5.91 6.29
CA SER A 139 3.50 -7.14 6.94
C SER A 139 4.98 -7.39 6.67
N ARG A 140 5.82 -7.34 7.71
CA ARG A 140 7.25 -7.58 7.56
C ARG A 140 7.77 -8.48 8.66
N ASN A 141 8.25 -9.68 8.28
CA ASN A 141 8.62 -10.76 9.19
C ASN A 141 7.47 -11.19 10.15
N ALA A 142 6.21 -11.00 9.72
CA ALA A 142 5.03 -11.18 10.56
C ALA A 142 3.85 -11.83 9.81
N PHE A 143 4.10 -12.56 8.73
CA PHE A 143 3.06 -13.01 7.80
C PHE A 143 1.99 -13.88 8.47
N GLU A 144 2.39 -14.87 9.25
CA GLU A 144 1.49 -15.82 9.92
C GLU A 144 0.60 -15.12 10.95
N ASP A 145 1.19 -14.26 11.78
CA ASP A 145 0.43 -13.45 12.75
C ASP A 145 -0.52 -12.49 12.05
N THR A 146 -0.07 -11.88 10.93
CA THR A 146 -0.90 -10.99 10.12
C THR A 146 -2.14 -11.71 9.61
N LEU A 147 -1.98 -12.90 8.99
CA LEU A 147 -3.11 -13.69 8.51
C LEU A 147 -4.05 -14.10 9.64
N SER A 148 -3.48 -14.58 10.77
CA SER A 148 -4.26 -15.03 11.93
C SER A 148 -5.14 -13.92 12.51
N ILE A 149 -4.60 -12.71 12.65
CA ILE A 149 -5.35 -11.57 13.18
C ILE A 149 -6.45 -11.13 12.20
N ILE A 150 -6.16 -11.10 10.90
CA ILE A 150 -7.17 -10.77 9.89
C ILE A 150 -8.28 -11.83 9.88
N ASP A 151 -7.95 -13.13 9.91
CA ASP A 151 -8.92 -14.23 10.00
C ASP A 151 -9.83 -14.06 11.22
N ALA A 152 -9.26 -13.77 12.39
CA ALA A 152 -10.01 -13.59 13.64
C ALA A 152 -10.90 -12.33 13.64
N SER A 153 -10.55 -11.28 12.89
CA SER A 153 -11.30 -10.02 12.84
C SER A 153 -12.65 -10.15 12.12
N GLY A 154 -12.75 -11.11 11.21
CA GLY A 154 -13.91 -11.30 10.35
C GLY A 154 -14.16 -10.14 9.37
N VAL A 155 -13.12 -9.43 8.94
CA VAL A 155 -13.19 -8.52 7.79
C VAL A 155 -13.30 -9.31 6.49
N ASP A 156 -13.86 -8.67 5.47
CA ASP A 156 -13.94 -9.26 4.13
C ASP A 156 -12.54 -9.28 3.48
N TRP A 157 -12.00 -10.47 3.28
CA TRP A 157 -10.70 -10.65 2.61
C TRP A 157 -10.65 -10.07 1.20
N GLY A 158 -11.77 -9.99 0.49
CA GLY A 158 -11.84 -9.32 -0.81
C GLY A 158 -11.49 -7.83 -0.76
N LYS A 159 -11.45 -7.24 0.44
CA LYS A 159 -11.05 -5.85 0.72
C LYS A 159 -9.64 -5.71 1.29
N VAL A 160 -8.88 -6.79 1.37
CA VAL A 160 -7.52 -6.79 1.93
C VAL A 160 -6.48 -6.81 0.82
N VAL A 161 -5.56 -5.86 0.85
CA VAL A 161 -4.31 -5.88 0.09
C VAL A 161 -3.12 -5.87 1.04
N VAL A 162 -2.22 -6.85 0.87
CA VAL A 162 -0.89 -6.82 1.50
C VAL A 162 0.03 -6.06 0.56
N HIS A 163 0.42 -4.85 0.95
CA HIS A 163 1.28 -4.01 0.14
C HIS A 163 2.74 -4.48 0.19
N CYS A 164 3.53 -4.04 -0.77
CA CYS A 164 4.97 -4.33 -0.87
C CYS A 164 5.28 -5.82 -0.63
N PHE A 165 4.50 -6.71 -1.27
CA PHE A 165 4.58 -8.13 -1.02
C PHE A 165 5.98 -8.66 -1.35
N SER A 166 6.67 -9.17 -0.34
CA SER A 166 8.05 -9.64 -0.43
C SER A 166 8.24 -11.08 0.04
N TYR A 167 7.14 -11.81 0.20
CA TYR A 167 7.12 -13.20 0.63
C TYR A 167 7.13 -14.17 -0.57
N SER A 168 6.98 -15.46 -0.32
CA SER A 168 7.09 -16.53 -1.33
C SER A 168 5.79 -16.76 -2.11
N ALA A 169 5.90 -17.61 -3.17
CA ALA A 169 4.74 -18.08 -3.93
C ALA A 169 3.78 -18.92 -3.08
N GLU A 170 4.26 -19.67 -2.11
CA GLU A 170 3.42 -20.43 -1.18
C GLU A 170 2.61 -19.50 -0.29
N GLN A 171 3.21 -18.40 0.16
CA GLN A 171 2.53 -17.43 1.01
C GLN A 171 1.49 -16.62 0.25
N ILE A 172 1.74 -16.25 -1.02
CA ILE A 172 0.71 -15.59 -1.83
C ILE A 172 -0.48 -16.52 -2.10
N LYS A 173 -0.29 -17.82 -2.26
CA LYS A 173 -1.38 -18.81 -2.37
C LYS A 173 -2.28 -18.78 -1.12
N LEU A 174 -1.69 -18.68 0.06
CA LEU A 174 -2.47 -18.60 1.31
C LEU A 174 -3.32 -17.34 1.39
N LEU A 175 -2.79 -16.21 0.88
CA LEU A 175 -3.51 -14.94 0.78
C LEU A 175 -4.66 -15.02 -0.23
N ASN A 176 -4.37 -15.50 -1.44
CA ASN A 176 -5.34 -15.63 -2.53
C ASN A 176 -6.50 -16.59 -2.20
N ARG A 177 -6.24 -17.71 -1.50
CA ARG A 177 -7.28 -18.65 -1.05
C ARG A 177 -8.29 -18.03 -0.10
N ARG A 178 -7.91 -16.97 0.62
CA ARG A 178 -8.80 -16.19 1.47
C ARG A 178 -9.59 -15.13 0.71
N GLY A 179 -9.21 -14.85 -0.53
CA GLY A 179 -9.77 -13.77 -1.35
C GLY A 179 -9.01 -12.45 -1.26
N GLY A 180 -7.92 -12.42 -0.46
CA GLY A 180 -7.01 -11.27 -0.37
C GLY A 180 -6.11 -11.15 -1.60
N ARG A 181 -5.40 -10.06 -1.70
CA ARG A 181 -4.46 -9.77 -2.80
C ARG A 181 -3.22 -9.07 -2.31
N ALA A 182 -2.22 -9.01 -3.17
CA ALA A 182 -0.98 -8.28 -2.93
C ALA A 182 -0.76 -7.20 -3.98
N SER A 183 0.00 -6.17 -3.61
CA SER A 183 0.61 -5.22 -4.54
C SER A 183 2.13 -5.38 -4.56
N PHE A 184 2.74 -5.00 -5.67
CA PHE A 184 4.16 -5.24 -5.93
C PHE A 184 4.89 -3.95 -6.25
N THR A 185 6.07 -3.80 -5.67
CA THR A 185 6.95 -2.63 -5.79
C THR A 185 8.07 -2.84 -6.81
N GLY A 186 8.98 -1.88 -6.88
CA GLY A 186 10.22 -1.95 -7.66
C GLY A 186 11.08 -3.18 -7.39
N ILE A 187 10.87 -3.89 -6.29
CA ILE A 187 11.58 -5.13 -5.95
C ILE A 187 11.49 -6.18 -7.08
N ILE A 188 10.36 -6.26 -7.79
CA ILE A 188 10.22 -7.23 -8.90
C ILE A 188 11.19 -7.00 -10.06
N THR A 189 11.76 -5.80 -10.16
CA THR A 189 12.77 -5.48 -11.19
C THR A 189 14.18 -5.92 -10.82
N TYR A 190 14.41 -6.29 -9.55
CA TYR A 190 15.75 -6.61 -9.06
C TYR A 190 16.17 -8.02 -9.47
N LYS A 191 17.43 -8.16 -9.91
CA LYS A 191 18.02 -9.45 -10.30
C LYS A 191 18.02 -10.49 -9.18
N ASN A 192 18.09 -10.06 -7.94
CA ASN A 192 18.15 -10.91 -6.74
C ASN A 192 16.78 -11.13 -6.07
N ALA A 193 15.68 -10.87 -6.75
CA ALA A 193 14.33 -11.04 -6.23
C ALA A 193 13.47 -12.09 -6.97
N PRO A 194 14.00 -13.26 -7.37
CA PRO A 194 13.24 -14.26 -8.13
C PRO A 194 12.03 -14.80 -7.36
N ASN A 195 12.09 -14.83 -6.03
CA ASN A 195 10.97 -15.32 -5.23
C ASN A 195 9.76 -14.38 -5.29
N VAL A 196 9.99 -13.06 -5.31
CA VAL A 196 8.93 -12.06 -5.44
C VAL A 196 8.32 -12.11 -6.85
N GLN A 197 9.15 -12.30 -7.88
CA GLN A 197 8.65 -12.51 -9.25
C GLN A 197 7.80 -13.78 -9.36
N LYS A 198 8.17 -14.87 -8.71
CA LYS A 198 7.35 -16.09 -8.65
C LYS A 198 6.02 -15.84 -7.91
N ALA A 199 6.03 -15.07 -6.82
CA ALA A 199 4.81 -14.72 -6.11
C ALA A 199 3.88 -13.84 -6.96
N LEU A 200 4.42 -12.88 -7.72
CA LEU A 200 3.67 -12.07 -8.67
C LEU A 200 2.97 -12.94 -9.73
N ILE A 201 3.71 -13.87 -10.34
CA ILE A 201 3.16 -14.79 -11.36
C ILE A 201 2.07 -15.68 -10.74
N GLU A 202 2.29 -16.19 -9.53
CA GLU A 202 1.34 -17.04 -8.81
C GLU A 202 0.04 -16.30 -8.46
N GLN A 203 0.10 -14.99 -8.13
CA GLN A 203 -1.10 -14.19 -7.92
C GLN A 203 -1.92 -14.04 -9.20
N GLY A 204 -1.25 -13.93 -10.34
CA GLY A 204 -1.89 -13.70 -11.62
C GLY A 204 -2.32 -12.24 -11.83
N ILE A 205 -2.76 -11.95 -13.05
CA ILE A 205 -3.09 -10.59 -13.49
C ILE A 205 -4.45 -10.08 -12.97
N ASP A 206 -5.36 -10.98 -12.58
CA ASP A 206 -6.74 -10.61 -12.23
C ASP A 206 -6.85 -9.81 -10.93
N PHE A 207 -5.88 -9.97 -10.04
CA PHE A 207 -5.80 -9.25 -8.78
C PHE A 207 -4.58 -8.34 -8.68
N LEU A 208 -3.78 -8.25 -9.75
CA LEU A 208 -2.53 -7.52 -9.75
C LEU A 208 -2.74 -6.03 -9.52
N MET A 209 -2.01 -5.48 -8.56
CA MET A 209 -1.80 -4.05 -8.34
C MET A 209 -0.29 -3.79 -8.24
N ILE A 210 0.12 -2.61 -8.65
CA ILE A 210 1.52 -2.16 -8.62
C ILE A 210 1.64 -0.81 -7.91
N GLU A 211 2.79 -0.58 -7.32
CA GLU A 211 3.05 0.61 -6.53
C GLU A 211 4.53 0.95 -6.50
N THR A 212 4.84 2.19 -6.17
CA THR A 212 6.24 2.59 -5.97
C THR A 212 6.72 2.37 -4.55
N ASP A 213 5.89 2.56 -3.55
CA ASP A 213 6.27 2.74 -2.15
C ASP A 213 7.33 3.87 -2.00
N CYS A 214 7.24 4.87 -2.88
CA CYS A 214 8.19 5.97 -2.87
C CYS A 214 8.11 6.79 -1.57
N PRO A 215 9.25 7.26 -1.05
CA PRO A 215 10.56 7.44 -1.69
C PRO A 215 11.50 6.23 -1.66
N TYR A 216 11.01 5.06 -1.26
CA TYR A 216 11.80 3.83 -1.10
C TYR A 216 11.75 2.96 -2.36
N LEU A 217 12.56 1.89 -2.42
CA LEU A 217 12.44 0.75 -3.35
C LEU A 217 12.44 1.10 -4.84
N SER A 218 13.27 2.06 -5.26
CA SER A 218 13.38 2.47 -6.67
C SER A 218 13.59 1.27 -7.59
N PRO A 219 12.77 1.11 -8.66
CA PRO A 219 12.97 0.05 -9.64
C PRO A 219 14.23 0.24 -10.49
N GLU A 220 14.68 -0.81 -11.17
CA GLU A 220 15.64 -0.64 -12.25
C GLU A 220 14.99 0.17 -13.41
N PRO A 221 15.71 1.05 -14.11
CA PRO A 221 17.15 1.34 -13.99
C PRO A 221 17.48 2.42 -12.93
N HIS A 222 16.53 2.79 -12.08
CA HIS A 222 16.67 3.88 -11.09
C HIS A 222 17.17 3.42 -9.72
N ARG A 223 17.50 2.15 -9.56
CA ARG A 223 17.97 1.58 -8.29
C ARG A 223 19.12 2.39 -7.69
N GLY A 224 19.03 2.67 -6.37
CA GLY A 224 20.01 3.50 -5.66
C GLY A 224 19.74 5.00 -5.72
N LYS A 225 18.74 5.44 -6.48
CA LYS A 225 18.23 6.82 -6.47
C LYS A 225 16.97 6.92 -5.61
N LYS A 226 16.55 8.14 -5.28
CA LYS A 226 15.27 8.37 -4.62
C LYS A 226 14.13 7.96 -5.58
N ASN A 227 13.19 7.16 -5.08
CA ASN A 227 12.03 6.71 -5.86
C ASN A 227 11.01 7.85 -6.01
N GLU A 228 10.14 7.76 -7.01
CA GLU A 228 9.01 8.68 -7.24
C GLU A 228 7.88 7.98 -7.98
N PRO A 229 6.63 8.49 -7.93
CA PRO A 229 5.48 7.84 -8.56
C PRO A 229 5.63 7.58 -10.06
N ALA A 230 6.39 8.41 -10.79
CA ALA A 230 6.69 8.22 -12.21
C ALA A 230 7.27 6.82 -12.51
N TYR A 231 8.00 6.24 -11.57
CA TYR A 231 8.68 4.96 -11.77
C TYR A 231 7.76 3.74 -11.64
N VAL A 232 6.48 3.91 -11.27
CA VAL A 232 5.51 2.80 -11.34
C VAL A 232 5.36 2.28 -12.78
N ALA A 233 5.58 3.13 -13.78
CA ALA A 233 5.61 2.72 -15.18
C ALA A 233 6.68 1.64 -15.46
N ASN A 234 7.89 1.78 -14.88
CA ASN A 234 8.95 0.77 -15.01
C ASN A 234 8.54 -0.56 -14.36
N ILE A 235 7.82 -0.49 -13.24
CA ILE A 235 7.29 -1.68 -12.55
C ILE A 235 6.25 -2.37 -13.43
N GLY A 236 5.33 -1.59 -14.02
CA GLY A 236 4.32 -2.11 -14.94
C GLY A 236 4.90 -2.76 -16.18
N LEU A 237 5.93 -2.14 -16.80
CA LEU A 237 6.65 -2.73 -17.94
C LEU A 237 7.33 -4.05 -17.56
N LYS A 238 7.91 -4.15 -16.35
CA LYS A 238 8.48 -5.40 -15.86
C LYS A 238 7.42 -6.47 -15.63
N CYS A 239 6.25 -6.10 -15.14
CA CYS A 239 5.12 -7.04 -15.04
C CYS A 239 4.70 -7.56 -16.43
N ALA A 240 4.61 -6.68 -17.44
CA ALA A 240 4.27 -7.06 -18.81
C ALA A 240 5.26 -8.07 -19.39
N GLU A 241 6.56 -7.85 -19.16
CA GLU A 241 7.62 -8.81 -19.53
C GLU A 241 7.42 -10.16 -18.84
N LEU A 242 7.20 -10.17 -17.51
CA LEU A 242 7.07 -11.40 -16.73
C LEU A 242 5.84 -12.23 -17.10
N PHE A 243 4.75 -11.59 -17.48
CA PHE A 243 3.52 -12.25 -17.93
C PHE A 243 3.49 -12.52 -19.44
N SER A 244 4.46 -12.01 -20.22
CA SER A 244 4.46 -12.05 -21.69
C SER A 244 3.18 -11.47 -22.31
N ILE A 245 2.74 -10.31 -21.79
CA ILE A 245 1.54 -9.57 -22.21
C ILE A 245 1.97 -8.20 -22.73
N GLU A 246 1.28 -7.69 -23.76
CA GLU A 246 1.50 -6.33 -24.26
C GLU A 246 1.30 -5.30 -23.14
N PRO A 247 2.24 -4.33 -22.97
CA PRO A 247 2.20 -3.37 -21.89
C PRO A 247 0.89 -2.58 -21.77
N GLU A 248 0.29 -2.21 -22.90
CA GLU A 248 -0.98 -1.48 -22.97
C GLU A 248 -2.14 -2.29 -22.40
N ILE A 249 -2.22 -3.57 -22.72
CA ILE A 249 -3.24 -4.50 -22.24
C ILE A 249 -3.10 -4.70 -20.74
N LEU A 250 -1.86 -4.89 -20.27
CA LEU A 250 -1.59 -5.08 -18.85
C LEU A 250 -1.88 -3.79 -18.06
N ALA A 251 -1.49 -2.62 -18.57
CA ALA A 251 -1.76 -1.34 -17.93
C ALA A 251 -3.25 -1.11 -17.70
N GLU A 252 -4.08 -1.36 -18.72
CA GLU A 252 -5.54 -1.27 -18.60
C GLU A 252 -6.09 -2.22 -17.53
N LYS A 253 -5.61 -3.47 -17.51
CA LYS A 253 -6.02 -4.48 -16.52
C LYS A 253 -5.65 -4.07 -15.10
N ILE A 254 -4.41 -3.63 -14.86
CA ILE A 254 -3.92 -3.20 -13.55
C ILE A 254 -4.67 -1.94 -13.06
N ALA A 255 -4.86 -0.96 -13.95
CA ALA A 255 -5.60 0.25 -13.61
C ALA A 255 -7.06 -0.08 -13.22
N LYS A 256 -7.71 -0.99 -13.96
CA LYS A 256 -9.06 -1.49 -13.63
C LYS A 256 -9.08 -2.18 -12.26
N ASN A 257 -8.13 -3.08 -11.99
CA ASN A 257 -8.05 -3.78 -10.71
C ASN A 257 -7.92 -2.80 -9.54
N THR A 258 -7.02 -1.81 -9.67
CA THR A 258 -6.76 -0.81 -8.64
C THR A 258 -7.99 0.07 -8.40
N ARG A 259 -8.65 0.54 -9.48
CA ARG A 259 -9.89 1.32 -9.36
C ARG A 259 -11.01 0.54 -8.69
N MET A 260 -11.21 -0.70 -9.10
CA MET A 260 -12.25 -1.56 -8.51
C MET A 260 -12.00 -1.81 -7.02
N PHE A 261 -10.74 -2.07 -6.64
CA PHE A 261 -10.40 -2.34 -5.25
C PHE A 261 -10.63 -1.12 -4.35
N PHE A 262 -10.15 0.05 -4.75
CA PHE A 262 -10.22 1.28 -3.95
C PHE A 262 -11.48 2.12 -4.20
N GLY A 263 -12.36 1.72 -5.12
CA GLY A 263 -13.54 2.50 -5.49
C GLY A 263 -13.19 3.84 -6.16
N LEU A 264 -12.09 3.91 -6.91
CA LEU A 264 -11.68 5.13 -7.60
C LEU A 264 -12.53 5.36 -8.85
N LYS A 265 -12.81 6.63 -9.14
CA LYS A 265 -13.44 7.01 -10.42
C LYS A 265 -12.43 6.85 -11.56
N GLY A 266 -12.92 6.41 -12.73
CA GLY A 266 -12.14 6.43 -13.95
C GLY A 266 -11.81 7.86 -14.41
N PRO A 267 -10.92 8.02 -15.41
CA PRO A 267 -10.75 9.29 -16.09
C PRO A 267 -12.09 9.70 -16.71
N ASN A 268 -12.43 11.00 -16.60
CA ASN A 268 -13.59 11.58 -17.28
C ASN A 268 -13.32 11.66 -18.78
#